data_104cc9838ae7c7d17e85ff3384430eae
#
_entry.id   104cc9838ae7c7d17e85ff3384430eae
#
_cell.length_a   1.000
_cell.length_b   1.000
_cell.length_c   1.000
_cell.angle_alpha   90.00
_cell.angle_beta   90.00
_cell.angle_gamma   90.00
#
_symmetry.space_group_name_H-M   'P 1'
#
loop_
_entity.id
_entity.type
_entity.pdbx_description
1 polymer ?
#
loop_
_entity_poly.entity_id
_entity_poly.type
_entity_poly.pdbx_seq_one_letter_code
_entity_poly.pdbx_strand_id
1 'polypeptide(L)'
;MGEIPEGGLCLSAFIVISKIGSPKQILMGRLNKDAPWDHIGALDPDRAERHSKGWMLPSSHLILGEGPNKAAERKLKEQLGLAHQAINGPLLFSEVYGPKNHWDLEFIFQGERDEAPLHQAWRELKFIDLTTTRKEEIARSHEDILAHVHKWNPP
;
A
#
# COMPACT_ATOMS: atom_id res chain seq x y z
N MET A 1 -11.98 -13.23 0.63
CA MET A 1 -10.98 -13.41 -0.45
C MET A 1 -10.29 -14.75 -0.23
N GLY A 2 -10.26 -15.60 -1.25
CA GLY A 2 -9.60 -16.91 -1.15
C GLY A 2 -8.10 -16.78 -0.93
N GLU A 3 -7.50 -17.78 -0.28
CA GLU A 3 -6.05 -17.85 -0.17
C GLU A 3 -5.41 -18.09 -1.54
N ILE A 4 -4.27 -17.44 -1.79
CA ILE A 4 -3.47 -17.71 -2.97
C ILE A 4 -2.77 -19.04 -2.73
N PRO A 5 -2.94 -20.04 -3.61
CA PRO A 5 -2.30 -21.34 -3.44
C PRO A 5 -0.78 -21.25 -3.56
N GLU A 6 -0.08 -22.21 -3.01
CA GLU A 6 1.36 -22.36 -3.21
C GLU A 6 1.69 -22.39 -4.71
N GLY A 7 2.68 -21.62 -5.13
CA GLY A 7 3.03 -21.44 -6.54
C GLY A 7 2.05 -20.59 -7.34
N GLY A 8 1.02 -20.03 -6.70
CA GLY A 8 0.06 -19.13 -7.33
C GLY A 8 0.62 -17.73 -7.56
N LEU A 9 -0.21 -16.86 -8.13
CA LEU A 9 0.12 -15.48 -8.45
C LEU A 9 -0.81 -14.51 -7.71
N CYS A 10 -0.22 -13.58 -6.96
CA CYS A 10 -0.90 -12.46 -6.34
C CYS A 10 -0.70 -11.20 -7.19
N LEU A 11 -1.78 -10.52 -7.52
CA LEU A 11 -1.74 -9.23 -8.22
C LEU A 11 -2.19 -8.13 -7.26
N SER A 12 -1.32 -7.16 -7.04
CA SER A 12 -1.59 -6.05 -6.11
C SER A 12 -1.28 -4.70 -6.73
N ALA A 13 -2.05 -3.68 -6.38
CA ALA A 13 -1.77 -2.28 -6.70
C ALA A 13 -1.33 -1.54 -5.43
N PHE A 14 -0.25 -0.79 -5.52
CA PHE A 14 0.29 0.06 -4.46
C PHE A 14 0.28 1.52 -4.90
N ILE A 15 -0.03 2.41 -3.97
CA ILE A 15 -0.01 3.85 -4.21
C ILE A 15 1.04 4.49 -3.31
N VAL A 16 2.02 5.12 -3.93
CA VAL A 16 3.12 5.82 -3.26
C VAL A 16 2.97 7.31 -3.52
N ILE A 17 2.53 8.05 -2.53
CA ILE A 17 2.36 9.50 -2.61
C ILE A 17 3.44 10.17 -1.77
N SER A 18 4.28 10.97 -2.43
CA SER A 18 5.29 11.80 -1.78
C SER A 18 4.73 13.17 -1.44
N LYS A 19 5.29 13.80 -0.41
CA LYS A 19 4.99 15.20 -0.11
C LYS A 19 5.69 16.09 -1.13
N ILE A 20 4.98 17.08 -1.68
CA ILE A 20 5.56 18.07 -2.60
C ILE A 20 6.75 18.78 -1.93
N GLY A 21 7.88 18.81 -2.64
CA GLY A 21 9.13 19.40 -2.13
C GLY A 21 9.89 18.56 -1.10
N SER A 22 9.36 17.39 -0.71
CA SER A 22 9.98 16.50 0.26
C SER A 22 9.83 15.03 -0.16
N PRO A 23 10.55 14.58 -1.19
CA PRO A 23 10.32 13.27 -1.84
C PRO A 23 10.60 12.07 -0.93
N LYS A 24 11.28 12.26 0.19
CA LYS A 24 11.49 11.22 1.20
C LYS A 24 10.38 11.14 2.25
N GLN A 25 9.41 12.03 2.20
CA GLN A 25 8.21 11.97 3.03
C GLN A 25 7.09 11.29 2.25
N ILE A 26 6.70 10.10 2.68
CA ILE A 26 5.74 9.23 1.99
C ILE A 26 4.47 9.10 2.80
N LEU A 27 3.32 9.25 2.13
CA LEU A 27 2.00 9.08 2.74
C LEU A 27 1.78 7.63 3.12
N MET A 28 1.70 7.38 4.40
CA MET A 28 1.46 6.04 4.96
C MET A 28 0.46 6.12 6.11
N GLY A 29 -0.23 5.02 6.34
CA GLY A 29 -1.24 4.95 7.39
C GLY A 29 -1.09 3.73 8.28
N ARG A 30 -1.67 3.84 9.48
CA ARG A 30 -1.94 2.71 10.36
C ARG A 30 -3.40 2.33 10.24
N LEU A 31 -3.61 1.07 9.93
CA LEU A 31 -4.92 0.53 9.64
C LEU A 31 -5.91 0.76 10.79
N ASN A 32 -7.10 1.24 10.46
CA ASN A 32 -8.24 1.21 11.38
C ASN A 32 -8.99 -0.11 11.19
N LYS A 33 -8.73 -1.08 12.08
CA LYS A 33 -9.35 -2.41 12.00
C LYS A 33 -10.87 -2.42 12.23
N ASP A 34 -11.41 -1.34 12.78
CA ASP A 34 -12.85 -1.20 13.04
C ASP A 34 -13.60 -0.54 11.87
N ALA A 35 -12.87 -0.10 10.83
CA ALA A 35 -13.48 0.43 9.62
C ALA A 35 -14.11 -0.69 8.76
N PRO A 36 -15.13 -0.38 7.94
CA PRO A 36 -15.73 -1.37 7.05
C PRO A 36 -14.78 -1.72 5.90
N TRP A 37 -14.04 -2.80 6.07
CA TRP A 37 -13.01 -3.25 5.13
C TRP A 37 -13.51 -4.08 3.96
N ASP A 38 -14.81 -4.38 3.88
CA ASP A 38 -15.40 -5.26 2.84
C ASP A 38 -15.13 -4.78 1.40
N HIS A 39 -14.94 -3.47 1.24
CA HIS A 39 -14.57 -2.85 -0.03
C HIS A 39 -13.13 -2.31 -0.06
N ILE A 40 -12.45 -2.31 1.07
CA ILE A 40 -11.11 -1.73 1.23
C ILE A 40 -10.01 -2.79 1.05
N GLY A 41 -10.38 -4.00 0.69
CA GLY A 41 -9.50 -5.16 0.64
C GLY A 41 -9.60 -5.92 1.95
N ALA A 42 -10.53 -6.86 2.00
CA ALA A 42 -10.78 -7.66 3.19
C ALA A 42 -9.49 -8.29 3.70
N LEU A 43 -9.00 -7.78 4.81
CA LEU A 43 -7.95 -8.44 5.57
C LEU A 43 -8.64 -9.43 6.50
N ASP A 44 -8.12 -10.66 6.54
CA ASP A 44 -8.50 -11.56 7.63
C ASP A 44 -8.11 -10.94 8.98
N PRO A 45 -8.78 -11.30 10.09
CA PRO A 45 -8.55 -10.70 11.41
C PRO A 45 -7.08 -10.73 11.86
N ASP A 46 -6.37 -11.80 11.61
CA ASP A 46 -4.97 -11.95 12.00
C ASP A 46 -4.06 -11.01 11.19
N ARG A 47 -4.37 -10.84 9.93
CA ARG A 47 -3.65 -9.94 9.05
C ARG A 47 -3.94 -8.48 9.41
N ALA A 48 -5.19 -8.15 9.71
CA ALA A 48 -5.60 -6.84 10.19
C ALA A 48 -4.88 -6.47 11.50
N GLU A 49 -4.78 -7.39 12.44
CA GLU A 49 -4.08 -7.19 13.71
C GLU A 49 -2.58 -6.91 13.49
N ARG A 50 -1.91 -7.68 12.64
CA ARG A 50 -0.49 -7.49 12.34
C ARG A 50 -0.24 -6.16 11.62
N HIS A 51 -1.09 -5.80 10.66
CA HIS A 51 -0.94 -4.56 9.88
C HIS A 51 -1.36 -3.31 10.64
N SER A 52 -2.19 -3.43 11.67
CA SER A 52 -2.59 -2.28 12.49
C SER A 52 -1.44 -1.65 13.29
N LYS A 53 -0.33 -2.37 13.44
CA LYS A 53 0.84 -1.93 14.21
C LYS A 53 1.90 -1.19 13.39
N GLY A 54 1.95 -1.43 12.08
CA GLY A 54 2.95 -0.85 11.18
C GLY A 54 2.37 0.22 10.26
N TRP A 55 3.26 1.01 9.67
CA TRP A 55 2.92 1.95 8.60
C TRP A 55 2.73 1.21 7.29
N MET A 56 1.63 1.48 6.61
CA MET A 56 1.24 0.85 5.35
C MET A 56 1.09 1.88 4.24
N LEU A 57 1.49 1.49 3.03
CA LEU A 57 1.06 2.17 1.81
C LEU A 57 -0.41 1.85 1.52
N PRO A 58 -1.19 2.78 0.96
CA PRO A 58 -2.48 2.45 0.38
C PRO A 58 -2.32 1.39 -0.71
N SER A 59 -3.01 0.27 -0.58
CA SER A 59 -2.82 -0.87 -1.47
C SER A 59 -3.99 -1.85 -1.42
N SER A 60 -4.13 -2.67 -2.44
CA SER A 60 -5.00 -3.84 -2.41
C SER A 60 -4.68 -4.83 -3.53
N HIS A 61 -5.22 -6.04 -3.38
CA HIS A 61 -5.30 -6.97 -4.48
C HIS A 61 -6.22 -6.45 -5.60
N LEU A 62 -5.94 -6.85 -6.84
CA LEU A 62 -6.85 -6.60 -7.94
C LEU A 62 -8.10 -7.48 -7.78
N ILE A 63 -9.24 -6.94 -8.17
CA ILE A 63 -10.50 -7.67 -8.26
C ILE A 63 -10.60 -8.30 -9.66
N LEU A 64 -11.19 -9.48 -9.76
CA LEU A 64 -11.38 -10.15 -11.03
C LEU A 64 -12.12 -9.23 -12.02
N GLY A 65 -11.56 -9.05 -13.21
CA GLY A 65 -12.08 -8.14 -14.23
C GLY A 65 -11.61 -6.70 -14.11
N GLU A 66 -10.80 -6.38 -13.10
CA GLU A 66 -10.24 -5.05 -12.86
C GLU A 66 -8.78 -5.00 -13.32
N GLY A 67 -8.44 -4.00 -14.14
CA GLY A 67 -7.04 -3.75 -14.49
C GLY A 67 -6.31 -2.93 -13.41
N PRO A 68 -4.97 -2.88 -13.45
CA PRO A 68 -4.18 -2.19 -12.43
C PRO A 68 -4.54 -0.71 -12.23
N ASN A 69 -4.80 0.02 -13.30
CA ASN A 69 -5.19 1.43 -13.21
C ASN A 69 -6.53 1.61 -12.48
N LYS A 70 -7.49 0.74 -12.75
CA LYS A 70 -8.80 0.77 -12.07
C LYS A 70 -8.69 0.39 -10.59
N ALA A 71 -7.79 -0.55 -10.25
CA ALA A 71 -7.48 -0.88 -8.87
C ALA A 71 -6.91 0.34 -8.14
N ALA A 72 -5.96 1.06 -8.75
CA ALA A 72 -5.38 2.27 -8.16
C ALA A 72 -6.43 3.38 -7.97
N GLU A 73 -7.24 3.68 -8.99
CA GLU A 73 -8.35 4.65 -8.90
C GLU A 73 -9.33 4.29 -7.77
N ARG A 74 -9.70 3.02 -7.68
CA ARG A 74 -10.57 2.51 -6.62
C ARG A 74 -9.96 2.73 -5.24
N LYS A 75 -8.66 2.48 -5.06
CA LYS A 75 -7.99 2.66 -3.78
C LYS A 75 -7.78 4.12 -3.41
N LEU A 76 -7.48 4.97 -4.36
CA LEU A 76 -7.49 6.43 -4.12
C LEU A 76 -8.82 6.89 -3.55
N LYS A 77 -9.93 6.41 -4.10
CA LYS A 77 -11.27 6.75 -3.63
C LYS A 77 -11.61 6.08 -2.29
N GLU A 78 -11.45 4.77 -2.19
CA GLU A 78 -11.92 3.98 -1.04
C GLU A 78 -11.04 4.13 0.20
N GLN A 79 -9.73 4.29 0.04
CA GLN A 79 -8.80 4.39 1.16
C GLN A 79 -8.37 5.82 1.49
N LEU A 80 -8.42 6.74 0.53
CA LEU A 80 -7.94 8.11 0.72
C LEU A 80 -9.00 9.18 0.46
N GLY A 81 -10.15 8.84 -0.13
CA GLY A 81 -11.17 9.81 -0.50
C GLY A 81 -10.72 10.76 -1.62
N LEU A 82 -9.76 10.36 -2.44
CA LEU A 82 -9.11 11.18 -3.46
C LEU A 82 -9.53 10.75 -4.87
N ALA A 83 -10.68 11.22 -5.35
CA ALA A 83 -11.21 10.85 -6.66
C ALA A 83 -10.39 11.39 -7.85
N HIS A 84 -9.63 12.47 -7.65
CA HIS A 84 -8.93 13.19 -8.73
C HIS A 84 -7.42 13.35 -8.50
N GLN A 85 -6.84 12.51 -7.66
CA GLN A 85 -5.40 12.51 -7.44
C GLN A 85 -4.67 12.05 -8.70
N ALA A 86 -3.77 12.89 -9.22
CA ALA A 86 -2.89 12.52 -10.33
C ALA A 86 -1.85 11.50 -9.84
N ILE A 87 -1.74 10.41 -10.58
CA ILE A 87 -0.74 9.36 -10.37
C ILE A 87 -0.12 8.93 -11.71
N ASN A 88 1.11 8.49 -11.65
CA ASN A 88 1.87 7.94 -12.77
C ASN A 88 2.19 6.47 -12.52
N GLY A 89 2.31 5.71 -13.59
CA GLY A 89 2.64 4.28 -13.50
C GLY A 89 1.76 3.43 -14.41
N PRO A 90 1.76 2.12 -14.18
CA PRO A 90 2.48 1.47 -13.08
C PRO A 90 3.96 1.21 -13.35
N LEU A 91 4.78 1.27 -12.32
CA LEU A 91 6.01 0.50 -12.26
C LEU A 91 5.68 -0.93 -11.86
N LEU A 92 6.37 -1.89 -12.45
CA LEU A 92 6.20 -3.30 -12.12
C LEU A 92 7.31 -3.77 -11.20
N PHE A 93 6.91 -4.49 -10.16
CA PHE A 93 7.82 -5.17 -9.26
C PHE A 93 7.30 -6.58 -8.99
N SER A 94 8.18 -7.57 -9.02
CA SER A 94 7.80 -8.95 -8.75
C SER A 94 8.76 -9.59 -7.76
N GLU A 95 8.21 -10.34 -6.82
CA GLU A 95 8.97 -11.09 -5.84
C GLU A 95 8.26 -12.38 -5.47
N VAL A 96 8.99 -13.28 -4.81
CA VAL A 96 8.41 -14.48 -4.20
C VAL A 96 8.09 -14.18 -2.76
N TYR A 97 6.83 -14.28 -2.39
CA TYR A 97 6.41 -14.21 -1.00
C TYR A 97 6.76 -15.51 -0.27
N GLY A 98 7.91 -15.52 0.38
CA GLY A 98 8.51 -16.71 0.98
C GLY A 98 7.62 -17.51 1.92
N PRO A 99 6.84 -16.89 2.84
CA PRO A 99 6.00 -17.63 3.78
C PRO A 99 4.90 -18.49 3.15
N LYS A 100 4.44 -18.12 1.94
CA LYS A 100 3.36 -18.82 1.23
C LYS A 100 3.80 -19.38 -0.12
N ASN A 101 5.07 -19.22 -0.49
CA ASN A 101 5.64 -19.70 -1.75
C ASN A 101 4.80 -19.35 -2.99
N HIS A 102 4.32 -18.11 -3.08
CA HIS A 102 3.64 -17.62 -4.26
C HIS A 102 4.35 -16.40 -4.84
N TRP A 103 4.10 -16.12 -6.10
CA TRP A 103 4.59 -14.92 -6.75
C TRP A 103 3.69 -13.73 -6.43
N ASP A 104 4.31 -12.61 -6.04
CA ASP A 104 3.67 -11.31 -6.02
C ASP A 104 4.09 -10.53 -7.26
N LEU A 105 3.11 -10.04 -8.00
CA LEU A 105 3.29 -9.05 -9.05
C LEU A 105 2.58 -7.78 -8.63
N GLU A 106 3.36 -6.73 -8.46
CA GLU A 106 2.94 -5.49 -7.86
C GLU A 106 2.99 -4.35 -8.88
N PHE A 107 1.87 -3.64 -8.98
CA PHE A 107 1.70 -2.49 -9.85
C PHE A 107 1.77 -1.23 -8.98
N ILE A 108 2.87 -0.48 -9.11
CA ILE A 108 3.17 0.65 -8.23
C ILE A 108 2.87 1.96 -8.96
N PHE A 109 1.98 2.74 -8.39
CA PHE A 109 1.60 4.07 -8.88
C PHE A 109 2.18 5.14 -7.95
N GLN A 110 2.68 6.23 -8.54
CA GLN A 110 3.32 7.32 -7.81
C GLN A 110 2.60 8.63 -8.04
N GLY A 111 2.52 9.46 -7.00
CA GLY A 111 1.95 10.81 -7.05
C GLY A 111 2.55 11.72 -5.99
N GLU A 112 2.09 12.97 -5.97
CA GLU A 112 2.53 13.98 -5.02
C GLU A 112 1.34 14.74 -4.44
N ARG A 113 1.45 15.16 -3.17
CA ARG A 113 0.46 16.00 -2.47
C ARG A 113 1.14 16.86 -1.40
N ASP A 114 0.50 17.98 -1.06
CA ASP A 114 0.95 18.84 0.04
C ASP A 114 0.47 18.32 1.41
N GLU A 115 -0.76 17.82 1.48
CA GLU A 115 -1.41 17.48 2.73
C GLU A 115 -1.91 16.03 2.73
N ALA A 116 -1.82 15.38 3.88
CA ALA A 116 -2.41 14.07 4.09
C ALA A 116 -3.94 14.21 4.19
N PRO A 117 -4.71 13.39 3.45
CA PRO A 117 -6.16 13.38 3.60
C PRO A 117 -6.58 12.74 4.92
N LEU A 118 -7.81 12.99 5.33
CA LEU A 118 -8.44 12.26 6.42
C LEU A 118 -9.40 11.21 5.84
N HIS A 119 -9.28 9.99 6.31
CA HIS A 119 -10.16 8.90 5.88
C HIS A 119 -10.32 7.84 6.96
N GLN A 120 -11.54 7.32 7.11
CA GLN A 120 -11.91 6.34 8.14
C GLN A 120 -11.16 5.00 8.05
N ALA A 121 -10.59 4.67 6.89
CA ALA A 121 -9.78 3.47 6.70
C ALA A 121 -8.53 3.44 7.59
N TRP A 122 -8.10 4.61 8.05
CA TRP A 122 -6.87 4.75 8.80
C TRP A 122 -7.14 5.32 10.19
N ARG A 123 -6.51 4.70 11.19
CA ARG A 123 -6.44 5.26 12.53
C ARG A 123 -5.52 6.49 12.56
N GLU A 124 -4.48 6.47 11.74
CA GLU A 124 -3.53 7.55 11.54
C GLU A 124 -3.05 7.51 10.09
N LEU A 125 -3.06 8.63 9.41
CA LEU A 125 -2.59 8.79 8.04
C LEU A 125 -1.77 10.06 7.94
N LYS A 126 -0.49 9.95 7.61
CA LYS A 126 0.42 11.09 7.52
C LYS A 126 1.63 10.81 6.62
N PHE A 127 2.38 11.83 6.31
CA PHE A 127 3.68 11.70 5.66
C PHE A 127 4.74 11.21 6.67
N ILE A 128 5.35 10.07 6.35
CA ILE A 128 6.41 9.44 7.12
C ILE A 128 7.74 9.74 6.48
N ASP A 129 8.69 10.20 7.29
CA ASP A 129 10.04 10.51 6.83
C ASP A 129 10.89 9.23 6.74
N LEU A 130 11.18 8.78 5.54
CA LEU A 130 11.97 7.57 5.29
C LEU A 130 13.43 7.68 5.75
N THR A 131 13.94 8.89 6.02
CA THR A 131 15.31 9.06 6.50
C THR A 131 15.48 8.69 7.97
N THR A 132 14.39 8.68 8.73
CA THR A 132 14.36 8.38 10.16
C THR A 132 13.57 7.15 10.54
N THR A 133 12.76 6.62 9.60
CA THR A 133 11.90 5.46 9.85
C THR A 133 12.69 4.16 9.78
N ARG A 134 12.54 3.31 10.78
CA ARG A 134 13.18 2.00 10.83
C ARG A 134 12.33 0.95 10.10
N LYS A 135 12.96 -0.11 9.63
CA LYS A 135 12.28 -1.20 8.92
C LYS A 135 11.13 -1.81 9.73
N GLU A 136 11.33 -1.99 11.04
CA GLU A 136 10.35 -2.61 11.93
C GLU A 136 9.08 -1.78 12.11
N GLU A 137 9.12 -0.49 11.76
CA GLU A 137 7.97 0.42 11.82
C GLU A 137 7.07 0.29 10.59
N ILE A 138 7.54 -0.36 9.53
CA ILE A 138 6.80 -0.57 8.28
C ILE A 138 6.09 -1.92 8.33
N ALA A 139 4.84 -1.94 7.88
CA ALA A 139 4.10 -3.18 7.71
C ALA A 139 4.77 -4.07 6.66
N ARG A 140 4.77 -5.36 6.92
CA ARG A 140 5.47 -6.35 6.11
C ARG A 140 5.09 -6.29 4.63
N SER A 141 6.08 -6.44 3.79
CA SER A 141 6.06 -6.36 2.32
C SER A 141 5.88 -4.94 1.76
N HIS A 142 5.57 -3.95 2.58
CA HIS A 142 5.53 -2.55 2.14
C HIS A 142 6.94 -1.93 2.10
N GLU A 143 7.85 -2.42 2.93
CA GLU A 143 9.27 -2.03 2.90
C GLU A 143 9.94 -2.36 1.57
N ASP A 144 9.55 -3.46 0.93
CA ASP A 144 10.12 -3.88 -0.36
C ASP A 144 9.72 -2.92 -1.48
N ILE A 145 8.47 -2.43 -1.46
CA ILE A 145 8.01 -1.39 -2.38
C ILE A 145 8.82 -0.10 -2.20
N LEU A 146 9.03 0.33 -0.97
CA LEU A 146 9.81 1.54 -0.66
C LEU A 146 11.27 1.39 -1.10
N ALA A 147 11.86 0.22 -0.88
CA ALA A 147 13.22 -0.09 -1.34
C ALA A 147 13.31 -0.02 -2.87
N HIS A 148 12.33 -0.55 -3.58
CA HIS A 148 12.30 -0.56 -5.03
C HIS A 148 12.13 0.86 -5.62
N VAL A 149 11.16 1.63 -5.12
CA VAL A 149 10.79 2.94 -5.68
C VAL A 149 11.73 4.06 -5.23
N HIS A 150 12.09 4.09 -3.96
CA HIS A 150 12.87 5.17 -3.35
C HIS A 150 14.31 4.78 -3.04
N LYS A 151 14.74 3.57 -3.42
CA LYS A 151 16.04 3.01 -3.02
C LYS A 151 16.24 3.14 -1.50
N TRP A 152 15.15 2.94 -0.78
CA TRP A 152 15.16 3.09 0.66
C TRP A 152 16.02 2.01 1.31
N ASN A 153 16.96 2.47 2.10
CA ASN A 153 17.78 1.64 2.97
C ASN A 153 17.59 2.16 4.39
N PRO A 154 16.82 1.47 5.23
CA PRO A 154 16.50 1.95 6.58
C PRO A 154 17.77 2.13 7.42
N PRO A 155 17.78 3.11 8.31
CA PRO A 155 18.87 3.36 9.25
C PRO A 155 19.02 2.23 10.29
#